data_d51e253c0abe4df58af7117a73d321df
#
_entry.id   d51e253c0abe4df58af7117a73d321df
#
_cell.length_a   1.000
_cell.length_b   1.000
_cell.length_c   1.000
_cell.angle_alpha   90.00
_cell.angle_beta   90.00
_cell.angle_gamma   90.00
#
_symmetry.space_group_name_H-M   'P 1'
#
loop_
_entity.id
_entity.type
_entity.pdbx_description
1 polymer ?
#
loop_
_entity_poly.entity_id
_entity_poly.type
_entity_poly.pdbx_seq_one_letter_code
_entity_poly.pdbx_strand_id
1 'polypeptide(L)'
;METVNQRNRGFTLVEVLVAILILFISMMAVLHALGLSVEHNMKNIIMDEAVRISEQRMNELRNEPITTLTSSTPSTQLTISRNFRNITIDYNVNWIVENLSADSRAIQVLVQWRWKNIDHQHTATSIVSS
;
A
#
# COMPACT_ATOMS: atom_id res chain seq x y z
N MET A 1 -3.66 -59.83 -43.59
CA MET A 1 -4.21 -59.15 -42.40
C MET A 1 -3.06 -59.07 -41.37
N GLU A 2 -2.40 -57.92 -41.32
CA GLU A 2 -1.34 -57.68 -40.32
C GLU A 2 -2.03 -57.11 -39.06
N THR A 3 -1.93 -57.87 -37.97
CA THR A 3 -2.35 -57.38 -36.64
C THR A 3 -1.27 -56.46 -36.12
N VAL A 4 -1.59 -55.16 -36.09
CA VAL A 4 -0.79 -54.12 -35.45
C VAL A 4 -0.79 -54.40 -33.94
N ASN A 5 0.29 -54.93 -33.45
CA ASN A 5 0.49 -55.20 -32.02
C ASN A 5 0.72 -53.83 -31.30
N GLN A 6 -0.36 -53.24 -30.77
CA GLN A 6 -0.25 -52.07 -29.90
C GLN A 6 0.42 -52.47 -28.59
N ARG A 7 1.73 -52.17 -28.48
CA ARG A 7 2.45 -52.25 -27.20
C ARG A 7 1.86 -51.23 -26.24
N ASN A 8 1.03 -51.67 -25.35
CA ASN A 8 0.60 -50.89 -24.17
C ASN A 8 1.84 -50.66 -23.30
N ARG A 9 2.50 -49.49 -23.46
CA ARG A 9 3.58 -49.06 -22.59
C ARG A 9 2.92 -48.52 -21.33
N GLY A 10 2.93 -49.26 -20.26
CA GLY A 10 2.56 -48.77 -18.92
C GLY A 10 3.59 -47.75 -18.41
N PHE A 11 3.12 -46.79 -17.61
CA PHE A 11 4.02 -45.81 -16.95
C PHE A 11 5.02 -46.51 -16.04
N THR A 12 6.28 -46.08 -16.09
CA THR A 12 7.30 -46.58 -15.17
C THR A 12 7.17 -45.90 -13.82
N LEU A 13 7.55 -46.60 -12.74
CA LEU A 13 7.52 -46.04 -11.38
C LEU A 13 8.35 -44.76 -11.28
N VAL A 14 9.47 -44.67 -12.01
CA VAL A 14 10.34 -43.50 -12.08
C VAL A 14 9.61 -42.31 -12.74
N GLU A 15 8.84 -42.52 -13.78
CA GLU A 15 8.08 -41.48 -14.47
C GLU A 15 7.01 -40.87 -13.56
N VAL A 16 6.35 -41.69 -12.75
CA VAL A 16 5.38 -41.21 -11.74
C VAL A 16 6.10 -40.41 -10.65
N LEU A 17 7.26 -40.88 -10.17
CA LEU A 17 8.04 -40.13 -9.18
C LEU A 17 8.51 -38.77 -9.69
N VAL A 18 9.00 -38.70 -10.94
CA VAL A 18 9.42 -37.45 -11.56
C VAL A 18 8.22 -36.50 -11.75
N ALA A 19 7.07 -37.02 -12.19
CA ALA A 19 5.84 -36.22 -12.33
C ALA A 19 5.39 -35.61 -11.00
N ILE A 20 5.41 -36.37 -9.91
CA ILE A 20 5.09 -35.88 -8.56
C ILE A 20 6.09 -34.82 -8.10
N LEU A 21 7.39 -34.99 -8.36
CA LEU A 21 8.43 -34.02 -8.02
C LEU A 21 8.19 -32.68 -8.73
N ILE A 22 7.90 -32.71 -10.03
CA ILE A 22 7.61 -31.52 -10.83
C ILE A 22 6.34 -30.82 -10.31
N LEU A 23 5.28 -31.59 -9.99
CA LEU A 23 4.06 -31.07 -9.40
C LEU A 23 4.33 -30.38 -8.07
N PHE A 24 5.16 -30.97 -7.21
CA PHE A 24 5.51 -30.42 -5.90
C PHE A 24 6.25 -29.09 -6.02
N ILE A 25 7.25 -29.01 -6.92
CA ILE A 25 8.00 -27.77 -7.18
C ILE A 25 7.07 -26.69 -7.73
N SER A 26 6.18 -27.04 -8.66
CA SER A 26 5.21 -26.10 -9.24
C SER A 26 4.24 -25.55 -8.19
N MET A 27 3.77 -26.41 -7.28
CA MET A 27 2.88 -25.99 -6.19
C MET A 27 3.58 -25.03 -5.22
N MET A 28 4.86 -25.26 -4.88
CA MET A 28 5.63 -24.33 -4.05
C MET A 28 5.78 -22.96 -4.72
N ALA A 29 6.02 -22.92 -6.03
CA ALA A 29 6.11 -21.65 -6.78
C ALA A 29 4.81 -20.85 -6.75
N VAL A 30 3.66 -21.53 -6.91
CA VAL A 30 2.34 -20.88 -6.83
C VAL A 30 2.06 -20.32 -5.44
N LEU A 31 2.39 -21.05 -4.37
CA LEU A 31 2.21 -20.57 -2.99
C LEU A 31 3.05 -19.32 -2.70
N HIS A 32 4.29 -19.26 -3.20
CA HIS A 32 5.14 -18.06 -3.10
C HIS A 32 4.53 -16.86 -3.82
N ALA A 33 4.04 -17.07 -5.04
CA ALA A 33 3.42 -16.01 -5.83
C ALA A 33 2.16 -15.43 -5.16
N LEU A 34 1.34 -16.28 -4.54
CA LEU A 34 0.16 -15.85 -3.77
C LEU A 34 0.56 -15.00 -2.56
N GLY A 35 1.60 -15.39 -1.83
CA GLY A 35 2.11 -14.62 -0.68
C GLY A 35 2.53 -13.21 -1.06
N LEU A 36 3.28 -13.05 -2.16
CA LEU A 36 3.69 -11.75 -2.68
C LEU A 36 2.50 -10.90 -3.14
N SER A 37 1.51 -11.50 -3.79
CA SER A 37 0.29 -10.80 -4.23
C SER A 37 -0.49 -10.21 -3.06
N VAL A 38 -0.66 -10.96 -1.98
CA VAL A 38 -1.34 -10.48 -0.76
C VAL A 38 -0.57 -9.32 -0.11
N GLU A 39 0.75 -9.40 -0.08
CA GLU A 39 1.60 -8.36 0.47
C GLU A 39 1.50 -7.05 -0.33
N HIS A 40 1.60 -7.12 -1.66
CA HIS A 40 1.43 -5.97 -2.54
C HIS A 40 0.05 -5.32 -2.40
N ASN A 41 -1.00 -6.14 -2.32
CA ASN A 41 -2.36 -5.63 -2.12
C ASN A 41 -2.50 -4.90 -0.77
N MET A 42 -1.95 -5.45 0.30
CA MET A 42 -1.97 -4.80 1.62
C MET A 42 -1.22 -3.48 1.61
N LYS A 43 -0.04 -3.42 0.98
CA LYS A 43 0.74 -2.19 0.83
C LYS A 43 -0.07 -1.10 0.11
N ASN A 44 -0.75 -1.46 -0.97
CA ASN A 44 -1.58 -0.52 -1.72
C ASN A 44 -2.74 0.01 -0.87
N ILE A 45 -3.45 -0.85 -0.14
CA ILE A 45 -4.55 -0.44 0.75
C ILE A 45 -4.07 0.55 1.82
N ILE A 46 -2.90 0.28 2.44
CA ILE A 46 -2.33 1.16 3.46
C ILE A 46 -1.92 2.52 2.84
N MET A 47 -1.36 2.50 1.64
CA MET A 47 -0.98 3.71 0.91
C MET A 47 -2.21 4.53 0.48
N ASP A 48 -3.25 3.89 -0.05
CA ASP A 48 -4.50 4.55 -0.44
C ASP A 48 -5.18 5.23 0.74
N GLU A 49 -5.13 4.61 1.92
CA GLU A 49 -5.64 5.25 3.15
C GLU A 49 -4.80 6.49 3.54
N ALA A 50 -3.48 6.46 3.37
CA ALA A 50 -2.63 7.63 3.62
C ALA A 50 -2.96 8.79 2.67
N VAL A 51 -3.21 8.49 1.39
CA VAL A 51 -3.68 9.48 0.40
C VAL A 51 -5.01 10.07 0.84
N ARG A 52 -5.97 9.23 1.22
CA ARG A 52 -7.29 9.68 1.67
C ARG A 52 -7.22 10.58 2.91
N ILE A 53 -6.38 10.23 3.88
CA ILE A 53 -6.13 11.04 5.08
C ILE A 53 -5.54 12.40 4.69
N SER A 54 -4.56 12.42 3.76
CA SER A 54 -3.94 13.66 3.31
C SER A 54 -4.92 14.57 2.58
N GLU A 55 -5.78 14.02 1.73
CA GLU A 55 -6.81 14.75 1.02
C GLU A 55 -7.88 15.30 1.97
N GLN A 56 -8.32 14.51 2.93
CA GLN A 56 -9.25 14.96 3.95
C GLN A 56 -8.67 16.14 4.72
N ARG A 57 -7.43 16.02 5.22
CA ARG A 57 -6.79 17.11 5.96
C ARG A 57 -6.55 18.34 5.09
N MET A 58 -6.15 18.14 3.84
CA MET A 58 -6.00 19.23 2.88
C MET A 58 -7.32 20.00 2.67
N ASN A 59 -8.42 19.27 2.51
CA ASN A 59 -9.75 19.90 2.34
C ASN A 59 -10.20 20.65 3.60
N GLU A 60 -9.91 20.13 4.80
CA GLU A 60 -10.17 20.83 6.06
C GLU A 60 -9.42 22.16 6.09
N LEU A 61 -8.10 22.14 5.83
CA LEU A 61 -7.25 23.33 5.82
C LEU A 61 -7.65 24.35 4.74
N ARG A 62 -8.07 23.89 3.58
CA ARG A 62 -8.56 24.79 2.50
C ARG A 62 -9.85 25.52 2.83
N ASN A 63 -10.66 24.96 3.72
CA ASN A 63 -11.91 25.56 4.17
C ASN A 63 -11.72 26.49 5.38
N GLU A 64 -10.50 26.54 5.96
CA GLU A 64 -10.18 27.49 7.02
C GLU A 64 -9.91 28.89 6.45
N PRO A 65 -10.26 29.97 7.18
CA PRO A 65 -9.89 31.33 6.80
C PRO A 65 -8.37 31.46 6.68
N ILE A 66 -7.88 32.14 5.64
CA ILE A 66 -6.44 32.32 5.38
C ILE A 66 -5.71 32.92 6.58
N THR A 67 -6.37 33.76 7.36
CA THR A 67 -5.82 34.43 8.54
C THR A 67 -5.56 33.49 9.72
N THR A 68 -6.24 32.35 9.76
CA THR A 68 -6.12 31.34 10.84
C THR A 68 -5.23 30.18 10.47
N LEU A 69 -4.87 30.07 9.19
CA LEU A 69 -4.00 28.98 8.71
C LEU A 69 -2.58 29.08 9.31
N THR A 70 -2.22 28.07 10.09
CA THR A 70 -0.89 27.94 10.70
C THR A 70 -0.33 26.54 10.48
N SER A 71 0.99 26.44 10.48
CA SER A 71 1.66 25.13 10.40
C SER A 71 1.38 24.29 11.64
N SER A 72 1.42 22.97 11.49
CA SER A 72 1.36 22.07 12.63
C SER A 72 2.57 22.26 13.54
N THR A 73 2.33 22.16 14.84
CA THR A 73 3.37 22.09 15.86
C THR A 73 3.40 20.67 16.43
N PRO A 74 4.44 20.28 17.18
CA PRO A 74 4.45 18.97 17.85
C PRO A 74 3.23 18.71 18.74
N SER A 75 2.61 19.78 19.27
CA SER A 75 1.41 19.68 20.11
C SER A 75 0.09 19.59 19.30
N THR A 76 0.09 19.95 18.03
CA THR A 76 -1.08 19.92 17.13
C THR A 76 -0.98 18.81 16.08
N GLN A 77 0.09 18.04 16.11
CA GLN A 77 0.25 16.86 15.25
C GLN A 77 -0.89 15.87 15.47
N LEU A 78 -1.50 15.41 14.38
CA LEU A 78 -2.62 14.49 14.43
C LEU A 78 -2.13 13.06 14.16
N THR A 79 -2.45 12.13 15.05
CA THR A 79 -2.24 10.70 14.81
C THR A 79 -3.58 10.01 14.56
N ILE A 80 -3.71 9.33 13.43
CA ILE A 80 -4.91 8.59 13.04
C ILE A 80 -4.58 7.11 12.96
N SER A 81 -5.19 6.31 13.83
CA SER A 81 -5.02 4.85 13.80
C SER A 81 -6.09 4.21 12.91
N ARG A 82 -5.67 3.28 12.05
CA ARG A 82 -6.56 2.49 11.20
C ARG A 82 -6.29 1.00 11.38
N ASN A 83 -7.37 0.24 11.46
CA ASN A 83 -7.28 -1.20 11.60
C ASN A 83 -7.56 -1.87 10.24
N PHE A 84 -6.58 -2.65 9.75
CA PHE A 84 -6.67 -3.44 8.51
C PHE A 84 -6.60 -4.92 8.87
N ARG A 85 -7.75 -5.60 8.89
CA ARG A 85 -7.88 -6.99 9.35
C ARG A 85 -7.35 -7.14 10.78
N ASN A 86 -6.09 -7.61 10.94
CA ASN A 86 -5.46 -7.84 12.23
C ASN A 86 -4.24 -6.93 12.48
N ILE A 87 -4.06 -5.88 11.70
CA ILE A 87 -2.93 -4.95 11.78
C ILE A 87 -3.46 -3.54 11.98
N THR A 88 -2.98 -2.86 13.02
CA THR A 88 -3.23 -1.43 13.23
C THR A 88 -2.05 -0.63 12.69
N ILE A 89 -2.35 0.38 11.87
CA ILE A 89 -1.38 1.32 11.33
C ILE A 89 -1.71 2.71 11.87
N ASP A 90 -0.69 3.35 12.44
CA ASP A 90 -0.77 4.73 12.92
C ASP A 90 -0.19 5.67 11.86
N TYR A 91 -1.02 6.63 11.43
CA TYR A 91 -0.66 7.67 10.47
C TYR A 91 -0.43 8.97 11.23
N ASN A 92 0.81 9.47 11.18
CA ASN A 92 1.16 10.77 11.74
C ASN A 92 0.99 11.84 10.66
N VAL A 93 0.10 12.77 10.91
CA VAL A 93 -0.27 13.83 9.96
C VAL A 93 0.30 15.16 10.43
N ASN A 94 1.15 15.74 9.60
CA ASN A 94 1.74 17.06 9.79
C ASN A 94 1.36 17.96 8.62
N TRP A 95 1.32 19.26 8.83
CA TRP A 95 1.10 20.22 7.74
C TRP A 95 1.97 21.46 7.94
N ILE A 96 2.38 22.04 6.83
CA ILE A 96 3.18 23.24 6.76
C ILE A 96 2.38 24.26 5.94
N VAL A 97 2.33 25.49 6.42
CA VAL A 97 1.69 26.60 5.73
C VAL A 97 2.74 27.66 5.47
N GLU A 98 2.98 27.96 4.21
CA GLU A 98 3.93 28.99 3.76
C GLU A 98 3.17 30.17 3.15
N ASN A 99 3.59 31.39 3.51
CA ASN A 99 3.04 32.60 2.95
C ASN A 99 3.67 32.86 1.57
N LEU A 100 2.87 32.78 0.51
CA LEU A 100 3.31 33.12 -0.84
C LEU A 100 3.09 34.60 -1.16
N SER A 101 1.94 35.17 -0.71
CA SER A 101 1.58 36.58 -0.86
C SER A 101 0.65 37.01 0.28
N ALA A 102 0.17 38.26 0.24
CA ALA A 102 -0.81 38.76 1.22
C ALA A 102 -2.07 37.88 1.23
N ASP A 103 -2.52 37.42 0.05
CA ASP A 103 -3.80 36.74 -0.16
C ASP A 103 -3.64 35.27 -0.58
N SER A 104 -2.43 34.70 -0.53
CA SER A 104 -2.19 33.30 -0.91
C SER A 104 -1.25 32.56 0.03
N ARG A 105 -1.55 31.30 0.26
CA ARG A 105 -0.80 30.37 1.11
C ARG A 105 -0.55 29.07 0.35
N ALA A 106 0.67 28.54 0.46
CA ALA A 106 0.95 27.16 0.10
C ALA A 106 0.73 26.27 1.33
N ILE A 107 -0.03 25.22 1.16
CA ILE A 107 -0.28 24.23 2.20
C ILE A 107 0.34 22.92 1.75
N GLN A 108 1.17 22.34 2.59
CA GLN A 108 1.74 21.01 2.39
C GLN A 108 1.29 20.11 3.54
N VAL A 109 0.65 18.99 3.23
CA VAL A 109 0.26 17.96 4.18
C VAL A 109 1.17 16.76 4.01
N LEU A 110 1.80 16.35 5.08
CA LEU A 110 2.70 15.19 5.15
C LEU A 110 2.06 14.12 6.03
N VAL A 111 1.82 12.95 5.47
CA VAL A 111 1.34 11.76 6.19
C VAL A 111 2.46 10.74 6.25
N GLN A 112 2.84 10.34 7.46
CA GLN A 112 3.90 9.36 7.70
C GLN A 112 3.33 8.15 8.42
N TRP A 113 3.76 6.96 8.03
CA TRP A 113 3.38 5.71 8.69
C TRP A 113 4.51 4.69 8.63
N ARG A 114 4.45 3.70 9.52
CA ARG A 114 5.40 2.59 9.53
C ARG A 114 4.68 1.28 9.22
N TRP A 115 5.23 0.53 8.27
CA TRP A 115 4.77 -0.80 7.94
C TRP A 115 5.95 -1.76 7.74
N LYS A 116 5.93 -2.91 8.40
CA LYS A 116 7.03 -3.90 8.41
C LYS A 116 8.41 -3.30 8.75
N ASN A 117 8.46 -2.41 9.74
CA ASN A 117 9.67 -1.67 10.16
C ASN A 117 10.26 -0.74 9.09
N ILE A 118 9.51 -0.43 8.04
CA ILE A 118 9.89 0.53 7.01
C ILE A 118 9.02 1.77 7.18
N ASP A 119 9.66 2.93 7.23
CA ASP A 119 8.96 4.21 7.26
C ASP A 119 8.55 4.60 5.84
N HIS A 120 7.28 4.97 5.71
CA HIS A 120 6.67 5.45 4.47
C HIS A 120 6.13 6.85 4.70
N GLN A 121 6.04 7.63 3.62
CA GLN A 121 5.43 8.95 3.65
C GLN A 121 4.69 9.26 2.37
N HIS A 122 3.67 10.09 2.49
CA HIS A 122 2.93 10.70 1.38
C HIS A 122 2.80 12.19 1.62
N THR A 123 3.00 12.98 0.57
CA THR A 123 2.92 14.45 0.64
C THR A 123 1.92 14.96 -0.38
N ALA A 124 0.99 15.78 0.08
CA ALA A 124 0.06 16.52 -0.77
C ALA A 124 0.34 18.02 -0.64
N THR A 125 0.31 18.76 -1.74
CA THR A 125 0.55 20.21 -1.76
C THR A 125 -0.60 20.89 -2.49
N SER A 126 -1.04 22.03 -1.97
CA SER A 126 -2.08 22.88 -2.57
C SER A 126 -1.79 24.33 -2.31
N ILE A 127 -2.30 25.22 -3.19
CA ILE A 127 -2.29 26.67 -2.99
C ILE A 127 -3.72 27.12 -2.74
N VAL A 128 -3.88 27.95 -1.71
CA VAL A 128 -5.16 28.57 -1.34
C VAL A 128 -5.02 30.07 -1.51
N SER A 129 -5.98 30.69 -2.17
CA SER A 129 -6.11 32.15 -2.31
C SER A 129 -7.49 32.59 -1.84
N SER A 130 -7.56 33.79 -1.24
CA SER A 130 -8.81 34.42 -0.88
C SER A 130 -9.55 35.01 -2.10
#